data_b10a1ef1f8b15c9cc147b1d60132d3ec
#
_entry.id   b10a1ef1f8b15c9cc147b1d60132d3ec
#
_cell.length_a   1.000
_cell.length_b   1.000
_cell.length_c   1.000
_cell.angle_alpha   90.00
_cell.angle_beta   90.00
_cell.angle_gamma   90.00
#
_symmetry.space_group_name_H-M   'P 1'
#
loop_
_entity.id
_entity.type
_entity.pdbx_description
1 polymer ?
#
loop_
_entity_poly.entity_id
_entity_poly.type
_entity_poly.pdbx_seq_one_letter_code
_entity_poly.pdbx_strand_id
1 'polypeptide(L)'
;MVKQERVIAFICGISLAFVGFASAQRIVNDVQDYLGPRFHGTEQNAPSLNLPPPGPRAADSLRHWNQIAIDASGLDHTPVAPGETRVFGEQLGPARASRAMAIVHIAMFDSVNGIAGGFRSYTNVRPARTGASMTTAIAQAARDTLTALFPSQQSTFDQFFASDLNQVRDGRAKTDGIDMGHRAAVAILSLRSNDGSQLPEPRLGVQFFPSDQPGKWRQDPISQSPIALGAYWGTVRPFVMLSASQFRTPTPPSLTSAEYTTAYNQVKLIGGDGIVTPTVRTKEQTEIGIYWAYDGTPSLCAPPRLYNQIAMHIADQMGTTANASELARLLALVNTSMADAAIAIWESKYFYQYWRPVTGIRESDAGTGPTGAGDGNPATIGDPSFSPLGAPASNLTGPNFTPPFPSYPSGHAGFGGALFQTLRAFYHTDNVAFTFTSDEFNGTTRDNAGNVRPLLPRSFSSLSQAEEENGQSRIYLGIHWVFDKSEGIAQGRRVANYVFANAFRPALPHNGR
;
A
#
# COMPACT_ATOMS: atom_id res chain seq x y z
N MET A 1 29.15 45.52 -44.82
CA MET A 1 29.46 44.07 -44.80
C MET A 1 29.50 43.66 -43.34
N VAL A 2 28.40 43.14 -42.85
CA VAL A 2 28.27 42.64 -41.46
C VAL A 2 28.24 41.11 -41.51
N LYS A 3 29.22 40.47 -40.89
CA LYS A 3 29.27 39.01 -40.77
C LYS A 3 28.31 38.53 -39.69
N GLN A 4 27.30 37.75 -40.06
CA GLN A 4 26.47 37.00 -39.14
C GLN A 4 27.21 35.72 -38.72
N GLU A 5 27.56 35.59 -37.48
CA GLU A 5 28.00 34.32 -36.89
C GLU A 5 26.76 33.52 -36.47
N ARG A 6 26.63 32.33 -37.08
CA ARG A 6 25.63 31.33 -36.72
C ARG A 6 26.14 30.53 -35.52
N VAL A 7 25.47 30.68 -34.38
CA VAL A 7 25.64 29.76 -33.22
C VAL A 7 24.84 28.50 -33.54
N ILE A 8 25.54 27.38 -33.76
CA ILE A 8 24.95 26.05 -33.89
C ILE A 8 24.84 25.47 -32.48
N ALA A 9 23.61 25.43 -31.98
CA ALA A 9 23.31 24.70 -30.73
C ALA A 9 23.30 23.19 -31.03
N PHE A 10 24.28 22.46 -30.51
CA PHE A 10 24.30 21.01 -30.52
C PHE A 10 23.36 20.52 -29.38
N ILE A 11 22.13 20.16 -29.74
CA ILE A 11 21.23 19.40 -28.89
C ILE A 11 21.64 17.93 -28.98
N CYS A 12 22.41 17.45 -28.02
CA CYS A 12 22.70 16.03 -27.86
C CYS A 12 21.45 15.32 -27.36
N GLY A 13 20.59 14.88 -28.26
CA GLY A 13 19.46 14.03 -27.98
C GLY A 13 19.95 12.63 -27.60
N ILE A 14 20.04 12.32 -26.33
CA ILE A 14 20.18 10.93 -25.87
C ILE A 14 18.80 10.29 -26.02
N SER A 15 18.58 9.61 -27.13
CA SER A 15 17.43 8.70 -27.30
C SER A 15 17.63 7.51 -26.36
N LEU A 16 16.99 7.52 -25.19
CA LEU A 16 16.77 6.31 -24.41
C LEU A 16 15.90 5.37 -25.27
N ALA A 17 16.51 4.31 -25.79
CA ALA A 17 15.78 3.19 -26.35
C ALA A 17 14.96 2.57 -25.21
N PHE A 18 13.68 2.95 -25.11
CA PHE A 18 12.71 2.15 -24.37
C PHE A 18 12.64 0.80 -25.06
N VAL A 19 13.28 -0.21 -24.46
CA VAL A 19 13.02 -1.61 -24.80
C VAL A 19 11.52 -1.80 -24.54
N GLY A 20 10.74 -1.85 -25.61
CA GLY A 20 9.31 -2.13 -25.54
C GLY A 20 9.12 -3.47 -24.85
N PHE A 21 8.69 -3.45 -23.59
CA PHE A 21 8.17 -4.63 -22.95
C PHE A 21 6.96 -5.05 -23.75
N ALA A 22 6.99 -6.27 -24.29
CA ALA A 22 5.79 -6.92 -24.79
C ALA A 22 4.75 -6.80 -23.68
N SER A 23 3.66 -6.07 -23.91
CA SER A 23 2.58 -5.91 -22.96
C SER A 23 2.01 -7.30 -22.72
N ALA A 24 2.39 -7.94 -21.63
CA ALA A 24 1.64 -9.07 -21.11
C ALA A 24 0.19 -8.60 -21.06
N GLN A 25 -0.72 -9.34 -21.70
CA GLN A 25 -2.12 -8.97 -21.81
C GLN A 25 -2.65 -8.70 -20.38
N ARG A 26 -3.03 -7.45 -20.09
CA ARG A 26 -3.54 -7.08 -18.77
C ARG A 26 -4.76 -7.93 -18.49
N ILE A 27 -4.77 -8.59 -17.34
CA ILE A 27 -5.89 -9.43 -16.90
C ILE A 27 -6.94 -8.58 -16.19
N VAL A 28 -6.52 -7.46 -15.59
CA VAL A 28 -7.37 -6.53 -14.85
C VAL A 28 -7.42 -5.19 -15.60
N ASN A 29 -8.57 -4.82 -16.12
CA ASN A 29 -8.79 -3.60 -16.89
C ASN A 29 -9.77 -2.64 -16.23
N ASP A 30 -10.61 -3.16 -15.32
CA ASP A 30 -11.60 -2.38 -14.59
C ASP A 30 -11.88 -2.97 -13.19
N VAL A 31 -12.80 -2.33 -12.46
CA VAL A 31 -13.18 -2.75 -11.12
C VAL A 31 -13.86 -4.12 -11.10
N GLN A 32 -14.53 -4.54 -12.18
CA GLN A 32 -15.20 -5.83 -12.26
C GLN A 32 -14.18 -6.97 -12.41
N ASP A 33 -13.12 -6.75 -13.16
CA ASP A 33 -12.00 -7.70 -13.25
C ASP A 33 -11.26 -7.85 -11.91
N TYR A 34 -11.35 -6.85 -11.04
CA TYR A 34 -10.67 -6.81 -9.74
C TYR A 34 -11.55 -7.33 -8.60
N LEU A 35 -12.70 -6.69 -8.35
CA LEU A 35 -13.56 -6.98 -7.20
C LEU A 35 -14.69 -7.97 -7.54
N GLY A 36 -15.04 -8.12 -8.82
CA GLY A 36 -16.06 -9.03 -9.28
C GLY A 36 -17.19 -8.37 -10.09
N PRO A 37 -18.07 -9.16 -10.73
CA PRO A 37 -19.01 -8.67 -11.74
C PRO A 37 -20.13 -7.78 -11.16
N ARG A 38 -20.26 -7.71 -9.84
CA ARG A 38 -21.33 -6.96 -9.15
C ARG A 38 -20.92 -5.52 -8.81
N PHE A 39 -19.67 -5.11 -9.08
CA PHE A 39 -19.12 -3.80 -8.74
C PHE A 39 -19.12 -2.86 -9.94
N HIS A 40 -19.61 -1.65 -9.72
CA HIS A 40 -19.62 -0.61 -10.73
C HIS A 40 -19.11 0.71 -10.14
N GLY A 41 -18.40 1.48 -10.96
CA GLY A 41 -18.02 2.85 -10.62
C GLY A 41 -19.27 3.72 -10.43
N THR A 42 -19.22 4.66 -9.51
CA THR A 42 -20.18 5.75 -9.44
C THR A 42 -19.78 6.84 -10.44
N GLU A 43 -20.75 7.61 -10.97
CA GLU A 43 -20.50 8.72 -11.92
C GLU A 43 -19.75 9.91 -11.29
N GLN A 44 -18.87 9.67 -10.36
CA GLN A 44 -18.02 10.72 -9.82
C GLN A 44 -16.92 11.01 -10.83
N ASN A 45 -16.81 12.28 -11.23
CA ASN A 45 -15.62 12.75 -11.92
C ASN A 45 -14.38 12.32 -11.13
N ALA A 46 -13.40 11.77 -11.81
CA ALA A 46 -12.12 11.45 -11.18
C ALA A 46 -11.65 12.68 -10.39
N PRO A 47 -11.24 12.51 -9.12
CA PRO A 47 -10.76 13.64 -8.35
C PRO A 47 -9.59 14.28 -9.09
N SER A 48 -9.73 15.53 -9.51
CA SER A 48 -8.62 16.29 -10.07
C SER A 48 -7.59 16.48 -8.96
N LEU A 49 -6.36 16.02 -9.20
CA LEU A 49 -5.24 16.33 -8.33
C LEU A 49 -4.97 17.85 -8.43
N ASN A 50 -5.49 18.62 -7.50
CA ASN A 50 -5.33 20.06 -7.46
C ASN A 50 -4.66 20.45 -6.13
N LEU A 51 -3.34 20.30 -6.10
CA LEU A 51 -2.53 20.68 -4.94
C LEU A 51 -1.88 22.03 -5.19
N PRO A 52 -1.86 22.92 -4.21
CA PRO A 52 -1.10 24.17 -4.30
C PRO A 52 0.39 23.84 -4.40
N PRO A 53 1.19 24.72 -5.02
CA PRO A 53 2.64 24.57 -5.05
C PRO A 53 3.21 24.44 -3.63
N PRO A 54 4.33 23.69 -3.45
CA PRO A 54 4.95 23.52 -2.14
C PRO A 54 5.51 24.85 -1.61
N GLY A 55 5.67 24.93 -0.28
CA GLY A 55 6.47 25.98 0.35
C GLY A 55 7.96 25.89 -0.05
N PRO A 56 8.77 26.89 0.33
CA PRO A 56 10.15 27.02 -0.16
C PRO A 56 11.15 26.02 0.44
N ARG A 57 10.78 25.30 1.50
CA ARG A 57 11.68 24.35 2.18
C ARG A 57 11.69 23.01 1.48
N ALA A 58 12.82 22.31 1.51
CA ALA A 58 12.92 20.94 0.96
C ALA A 58 11.93 19.95 1.63
N ALA A 59 11.65 20.13 2.91
CA ALA A 59 10.63 19.33 3.60
C ALA A 59 9.21 19.59 3.07
N ASP A 60 8.90 20.81 2.62
CA ASP A 60 7.62 21.13 2.00
C ASP A 60 7.50 20.44 0.63
N SER A 61 8.60 20.36 -0.13
CA SER A 61 8.67 19.60 -1.38
C SER A 61 8.48 18.08 -1.15
N LEU A 62 9.10 17.51 -0.10
CA LEU A 62 8.87 16.10 0.28
C LEU A 62 7.41 15.82 0.61
N ARG A 63 6.77 16.69 1.39
CA ARG A 63 5.35 16.58 1.73
C ARG A 63 4.48 16.64 0.47
N HIS A 64 4.74 17.60 -0.39
CA HIS A 64 3.99 17.81 -1.63
C HIS A 64 4.05 16.58 -2.54
N TRP A 65 5.24 16.05 -2.82
CA TRP A 65 5.41 14.88 -3.66
C TRP A 65 4.98 13.58 -3.00
N ASN A 66 5.02 13.49 -1.67
CA ASN A 66 4.37 12.40 -0.95
C ASN A 66 2.85 12.42 -1.16
N GLN A 67 2.21 13.60 -1.08
CA GLN A 67 0.77 13.73 -1.33
C GLN A 67 0.42 13.36 -2.78
N ILE A 68 1.19 13.84 -3.77
CA ILE A 68 1.01 13.46 -5.18
C ILE A 68 1.10 11.93 -5.35
N ALA A 69 2.08 11.29 -4.70
CA ALA A 69 2.27 9.84 -4.82
C ALA A 69 1.09 9.04 -4.26
N ILE A 70 0.58 9.40 -3.07
CA ILE A 70 -0.57 8.69 -2.49
C ILE A 70 -1.87 8.99 -3.22
N ASP A 71 -2.02 10.18 -3.79
CA ASP A 71 -3.20 10.54 -4.59
C ASP A 71 -3.16 9.85 -5.97
N ALA A 72 -1.98 9.76 -6.60
CA ALA A 72 -1.80 8.96 -7.83
C ALA A 72 -2.19 7.50 -7.61
N SER A 73 -1.83 6.93 -6.45
CA SER A 73 -2.21 5.57 -6.07
C SER A 73 -3.71 5.43 -5.79
N GLY A 74 -4.36 6.45 -5.21
CA GLY A 74 -5.81 6.50 -5.05
C GLY A 74 -6.54 6.54 -6.39
N LEU A 75 -6.05 7.37 -7.30
CA LEU A 75 -6.58 7.52 -8.65
C LEU A 75 -6.40 6.24 -9.49
N ASP A 76 -5.30 5.53 -9.30
CA ASP A 76 -5.01 4.24 -9.94
C ASP A 76 -6.05 3.15 -9.62
N HIS A 77 -6.68 3.22 -8.44
CA HIS A 77 -7.76 2.32 -8.01
C HIS A 77 -9.17 2.85 -8.36
N THR A 78 -9.26 4.01 -9.01
CA THR A 78 -10.54 4.62 -9.39
C THR A 78 -10.89 4.22 -10.82
N PRO A 79 -12.12 3.72 -11.09
CA PRO A 79 -12.57 3.43 -12.44
C PRO A 79 -12.33 4.59 -13.39
N VAL A 80 -12.01 4.27 -14.64
CA VAL A 80 -11.73 5.28 -15.68
C VAL A 80 -13.03 5.82 -16.22
N ALA A 81 -13.21 7.14 -16.17
CA ALA A 81 -14.40 7.78 -16.69
C ALA A 81 -14.39 7.81 -18.23
N PRO A 82 -15.57 7.85 -18.90
CA PRO A 82 -15.64 8.01 -20.34
C PRO A 82 -14.86 9.25 -20.81
N GLY A 83 -13.94 9.06 -21.75
CA GLY A 83 -13.09 10.12 -22.30
C GLY A 83 -11.77 10.36 -21.56
N GLU A 84 -11.54 9.71 -20.40
CA GLU A 84 -10.22 9.68 -19.78
C GLU A 84 -9.26 8.76 -20.55
N THR A 85 -7.97 9.18 -20.58
CA THR A 85 -6.89 8.37 -21.16
C THR A 85 -6.10 7.58 -20.10
N ARG A 86 -6.49 7.71 -18.84
CA ARG A 86 -5.87 7.00 -17.73
C ARG A 86 -6.09 5.48 -17.84
N VAL A 87 -5.21 4.71 -17.25
CA VAL A 87 -5.31 3.25 -17.20
C VAL A 87 -5.60 2.83 -15.77
N PHE A 88 -6.63 2.01 -15.57
CA PHE A 88 -6.98 1.44 -14.27
C PHE A 88 -5.94 0.42 -13.82
N GLY A 89 -5.47 0.51 -12.58
CA GLY A 89 -4.72 -0.55 -11.93
C GLY A 89 -3.29 -0.76 -12.42
N GLU A 90 -2.54 0.30 -12.75
CA GLU A 90 -1.11 0.19 -13.08
C GLU A 90 -0.29 -0.34 -11.90
N GLN A 91 -0.70 0.01 -10.66
CA GLN A 91 -0.13 -0.48 -9.39
C GLN A 91 -1.23 -1.02 -8.45
N LEU A 92 -2.13 -1.85 -8.99
CA LEU A 92 -3.33 -2.32 -8.32
C LEU A 92 -3.04 -3.19 -7.08
N GLY A 93 -3.79 -2.92 -6.03
CA GLY A 93 -3.80 -3.69 -4.81
C GLY A 93 -2.67 -3.37 -3.84
N PRO A 94 -2.74 -3.89 -2.60
CA PRO A 94 -1.87 -3.42 -1.51
C PRO A 94 -0.39 -3.72 -1.72
N ALA A 95 -0.09 -4.82 -2.37
CA ALA A 95 1.29 -5.25 -2.59
C ALA A 95 1.99 -4.37 -3.65
N ARG A 96 1.36 -4.11 -4.80
CA ARG A 96 1.94 -3.23 -5.85
C ARG A 96 1.98 -1.78 -5.37
N ALA A 97 0.93 -1.31 -4.69
CA ALA A 97 0.89 0.03 -4.11
C ALA A 97 2.03 0.26 -3.11
N SER A 98 2.29 -0.69 -2.20
CA SER A 98 3.42 -0.57 -1.24
C SER A 98 4.78 -0.56 -1.93
N ARG A 99 4.97 -1.38 -2.99
CA ARG A 99 6.19 -1.37 -3.80
C ARG A 99 6.38 -0.02 -4.50
N ALA A 100 5.33 0.52 -5.09
CA ALA A 100 5.39 1.82 -5.77
C ALA A 100 5.79 2.93 -4.79
N MET A 101 5.17 2.98 -3.62
CA MET A 101 5.53 3.96 -2.58
C MET A 101 6.98 3.81 -2.11
N ALA A 102 7.47 2.58 -1.93
CA ALA A 102 8.87 2.37 -1.56
C ALA A 102 9.84 2.89 -2.62
N ILE A 103 9.59 2.64 -3.91
CA ILE A 103 10.43 3.12 -5.01
C ILE A 103 10.49 4.66 -5.02
N VAL A 104 9.34 5.34 -4.92
CA VAL A 104 9.27 6.81 -4.90
C VAL A 104 10.05 7.38 -3.70
N HIS A 105 9.82 6.84 -2.50
CA HIS A 105 10.44 7.37 -1.29
C HIS A 105 11.93 7.05 -1.16
N ILE A 106 12.39 5.93 -1.71
CA ILE A 106 13.83 5.62 -1.82
C ILE A 106 14.51 6.62 -2.78
N ALA A 107 13.89 6.94 -3.92
CA ALA A 107 14.45 7.92 -4.86
C ALA A 107 14.54 9.32 -4.23
N MET A 108 13.47 9.77 -3.55
CA MET A 108 13.48 11.05 -2.83
C MET A 108 14.51 11.06 -1.70
N PHE A 109 14.63 9.97 -0.92
CA PHE A 109 15.63 9.85 0.13
C PHE A 109 17.05 9.93 -0.44
N ASP A 110 17.37 9.14 -1.46
CA ASP A 110 18.72 9.12 -2.05
C ASP A 110 19.05 10.45 -2.72
N SER A 111 18.08 11.18 -3.25
CA SER A 111 18.28 12.53 -3.79
C SER A 111 18.64 13.55 -2.70
N VAL A 112 17.92 13.53 -1.57
CA VAL A 112 18.18 14.38 -0.40
C VAL A 112 19.53 14.02 0.22
N ASN A 113 19.75 12.73 0.47
CA ASN A 113 20.99 12.24 1.09
C ASN A 113 22.21 12.46 0.21
N GLY A 114 22.05 12.40 -1.13
CA GLY A 114 23.12 12.71 -2.07
C GLY A 114 23.59 14.19 -2.04
N ILE A 115 22.75 15.09 -1.52
CA ILE A 115 23.06 16.51 -1.34
C ILE A 115 23.53 16.82 0.09
N ALA A 116 22.77 16.35 1.09
CA ALA A 116 23.01 16.66 2.50
C ALA A 116 24.02 15.70 3.17
N GLY A 117 24.11 14.47 2.69
CA GLY A 117 24.85 13.41 3.38
C GLY A 117 24.17 12.95 4.66
N GLY A 118 24.92 12.29 5.52
CA GLY A 118 24.50 11.88 6.86
C GLY A 118 24.04 10.42 6.96
N PHE A 119 23.59 9.81 5.88
CA PHE A 119 23.12 8.43 5.87
C PHE A 119 23.78 7.60 4.76
N ARG A 120 23.68 6.28 4.85
CA ARG A 120 24.06 5.37 3.77
C ARG A 120 22.99 5.42 2.69
N SER A 121 23.39 5.74 1.44
CA SER A 121 22.50 5.67 0.28
C SER A 121 21.99 4.24 0.09
N TYR A 122 20.73 4.09 -0.27
CA TYR A 122 20.14 2.78 -0.59
C TYR A 122 20.65 2.24 -1.93
N THR A 123 20.73 3.11 -2.95
CA THR A 123 21.15 2.71 -4.31
C THR A 123 22.64 2.92 -4.58
N ASN A 124 23.39 3.44 -3.62
CA ASN A 124 24.79 3.87 -3.79
C ASN A 124 24.96 4.92 -4.90
N VAL A 125 23.96 5.76 -5.12
CA VAL A 125 24.02 6.83 -6.10
C VAL A 125 25.12 7.84 -5.72
N ARG A 126 25.86 8.29 -6.74
CA ARG A 126 26.95 9.26 -6.54
C ARG A 126 26.37 10.58 -5.96
N PRO A 127 27.01 11.17 -4.94
CA PRO A 127 26.62 12.47 -4.40
C PRO A 127 26.50 13.57 -5.45
N ALA A 128 25.66 14.54 -5.15
CA ALA A 128 25.50 15.75 -5.96
C ALA A 128 26.74 16.66 -5.87
N ARG A 129 26.81 17.62 -6.77
CA ARG A 129 27.76 18.74 -6.64
C ARG A 129 27.33 19.64 -5.49
N THR A 130 28.30 20.25 -4.85
CA THR A 130 28.06 21.23 -3.77
C THR A 130 27.14 22.36 -4.25
N GLY A 131 26.11 22.67 -3.46
CA GLY A 131 25.15 23.74 -3.77
C GLY A 131 23.99 23.32 -4.66
N ALA A 132 23.81 22.02 -4.97
CA ALA A 132 22.63 21.52 -5.70
C ALA A 132 21.35 21.81 -4.92
N SER A 133 20.28 22.18 -5.64
CA SER A 133 18.96 22.46 -5.04
C SER A 133 18.27 21.16 -4.61
N MET A 134 18.00 21.05 -3.33
CA MET A 134 17.31 19.87 -2.75
C MET A 134 15.84 19.79 -3.20
N THR A 135 15.14 20.93 -3.32
CA THR A 135 13.75 20.97 -3.77
C THR A 135 13.60 20.45 -5.19
N THR A 136 14.48 20.84 -6.11
CA THR A 136 14.45 20.33 -7.49
C THR A 136 14.86 18.87 -7.58
N ALA A 137 15.78 18.41 -6.71
CA ALA A 137 16.17 17.01 -6.67
C ALA A 137 15.02 16.10 -6.20
N ILE A 138 14.28 16.51 -5.17
CA ILE A 138 13.08 15.81 -4.69
C ILE A 138 12.02 15.74 -5.80
N ALA A 139 11.70 16.89 -6.40
CA ALA A 139 10.68 16.97 -7.44
C ALA A 139 11.02 16.09 -8.65
N GLN A 140 12.28 16.12 -9.11
CA GLN A 140 12.74 15.30 -10.23
C GLN A 140 12.70 13.80 -9.89
N ALA A 141 13.18 13.41 -8.71
CA ALA A 141 13.20 12.00 -8.28
C ALA A 141 11.78 11.42 -8.19
N ALA A 142 10.85 12.18 -7.60
CA ALA A 142 9.45 11.79 -7.48
C ALA A 142 8.77 11.73 -8.85
N ARG A 143 8.90 12.80 -9.66
CA ARG A 143 8.31 12.84 -11.01
C ARG A 143 8.74 11.67 -11.88
N ASP A 144 10.04 11.37 -11.93
CA ASP A 144 10.56 10.30 -12.79
C ASP A 144 10.09 8.91 -12.33
N THR A 145 10.08 8.66 -11.02
CA THR A 145 9.60 7.39 -10.48
C THR A 145 8.09 7.24 -10.63
N LEU A 146 7.31 8.28 -10.40
CA LEU A 146 5.86 8.26 -10.58
C LEU A 146 5.48 8.05 -12.05
N THR A 147 6.18 8.70 -13.00
CA THR A 147 5.96 8.49 -14.44
C THR A 147 6.25 7.05 -14.86
N ALA A 148 7.28 6.42 -14.30
CA ALA A 148 7.59 5.03 -14.58
C ALA A 148 6.57 4.04 -13.97
N LEU A 149 5.97 4.38 -12.83
CA LEU A 149 5.03 3.54 -12.10
C LEU A 149 3.57 3.73 -12.54
N PHE A 150 3.20 4.96 -12.89
CA PHE A 150 1.86 5.36 -13.32
C PHE A 150 1.94 6.15 -14.65
N PRO A 151 2.38 5.51 -15.75
CA PRO A 151 2.64 6.20 -17.01
C PRO A 151 1.40 6.90 -17.59
N SER A 152 0.21 6.40 -17.33
CA SER A 152 -1.04 7.04 -17.79
C SER A 152 -1.34 8.38 -17.08
N GLN A 153 -0.69 8.66 -15.95
CA GLN A 153 -0.82 9.91 -15.17
C GLN A 153 0.35 10.89 -15.42
N GLN A 154 1.26 10.59 -16.34
CA GLN A 154 2.49 11.36 -16.60
C GLN A 154 2.21 12.86 -16.80
N SER A 155 1.19 13.24 -17.58
CA SER A 155 0.89 14.64 -17.86
C SER A 155 0.61 15.46 -16.59
N THR A 156 -0.02 14.84 -15.60
CA THR A 156 -0.28 15.46 -14.30
C THR A 156 1.03 15.68 -13.51
N PHE A 157 1.90 14.68 -13.50
CA PHE A 157 3.21 14.80 -12.85
C PHE A 157 4.10 15.84 -13.52
N ASP A 158 4.06 15.95 -14.85
CA ASP A 158 4.79 16.98 -15.60
C ASP A 158 4.30 18.38 -15.26
N GLN A 159 2.99 18.58 -15.07
CA GLN A 159 2.41 19.87 -14.66
C GLN A 159 2.86 20.28 -13.26
N PHE A 160 2.80 19.40 -12.26
CA PHE A 160 3.32 19.67 -10.92
C PHE A 160 4.80 19.97 -10.95
N PHE A 161 5.59 19.16 -11.67
CA PHE A 161 7.02 19.37 -11.80
C PHE A 161 7.37 20.71 -12.43
N ALA A 162 6.71 21.09 -13.50
CA ALA A 162 6.91 22.41 -14.13
C ALA A 162 6.55 23.56 -13.18
N SER A 163 5.44 23.42 -12.43
CA SER A 163 5.05 24.40 -11.40
C SER A 163 6.11 24.57 -10.33
N ASP A 164 6.67 23.47 -9.81
CA ASP A 164 7.70 23.51 -8.77
C ASP A 164 9.01 24.12 -9.29
N LEU A 165 9.42 23.77 -10.52
CA LEU A 165 10.62 24.33 -11.12
C LEU A 165 10.53 25.84 -11.36
N ASN A 166 9.34 26.39 -11.63
CA ASN A 166 9.13 27.81 -11.80
C ASN A 166 9.34 28.62 -10.51
N GLN A 167 9.29 27.98 -9.33
CA GLN A 167 9.57 28.63 -8.04
C GLN A 167 11.06 28.71 -7.73
N VAL A 168 11.90 27.95 -8.44
CA VAL A 168 13.33 27.91 -8.20
C VAL A 168 14.07 28.72 -9.26
N ARG A 169 14.88 29.68 -8.80
CA ARG A 169 15.68 30.53 -9.70
C ARG A 169 16.56 29.68 -10.62
N ASP A 170 16.59 30.05 -11.90
CA ASP A 170 17.46 29.40 -12.87
C ASP A 170 18.94 29.54 -12.51
N GLY A 171 19.69 28.50 -12.79
CA GLY A 171 21.12 28.45 -12.52
C GLY A 171 21.63 27.06 -12.17
N ARG A 172 22.91 27.00 -11.84
CA ARG A 172 23.61 25.73 -11.61
C ARG A 172 23.00 24.89 -10.47
N ALA A 173 22.57 25.56 -9.39
CA ALA A 173 21.94 24.85 -8.26
C ALA A 173 20.69 24.05 -8.70
N LYS A 174 19.85 24.66 -9.54
CA LYS A 174 18.64 24.03 -10.10
C LYS A 174 19.02 22.84 -11.00
N THR A 175 19.94 23.03 -11.94
CA THR A 175 20.35 21.96 -12.87
C THR A 175 21.08 20.81 -12.18
N ASP A 176 21.96 21.09 -11.21
CA ASP A 176 22.65 20.04 -10.42
C ASP A 176 21.65 19.29 -9.51
N GLY A 177 20.58 19.94 -9.03
CA GLY A 177 19.48 19.30 -8.30
C GLY A 177 18.67 18.35 -9.20
N ILE A 178 18.28 18.81 -10.38
CA ILE A 178 17.58 17.99 -11.39
C ILE A 178 18.42 16.75 -11.74
N ASP A 179 19.74 16.91 -12.02
CA ASP A 179 20.65 15.78 -12.28
C ASP A 179 20.68 14.79 -11.12
N MET A 180 20.74 15.27 -9.88
CA MET A 180 20.74 14.40 -8.70
C MET A 180 19.45 13.60 -8.58
N GLY A 181 18.29 14.25 -8.71
CA GLY A 181 17.00 13.59 -8.64
C GLY A 181 16.81 12.53 -9.73
N HIS A 182 17.19 12.86 -10.96
CA HIS A 182 17.14 11.93 -12.08
C HIS A 182 18.01 10.68 -11.84
N ARG A 183 19.26 10.87 -11.38
CA ARG A 183 20.15 9.74 -11.08
C ARG A 183 19.62 8.85 -9.95
N ALA A 184 19.03 9.43 -8.92
CA ALA A 184 18.41 8.68 -7.84
C ALA A 184 17.22 7.84 -8.34
N ALA A 185 16.36 8.42 -9.18
CA ALA A 185 15.23 7.71 -9.79
C ALA A 185 15.70 6.57 -10.71
N VAL A 186 16.64 6.83 -11.62
CA VAL A 186 17.19 5.81 -12.51
C VAL A 186 17.81 4.66 -11.73
N ALA A 187 18.53 4.95 -10.64
CA ALA A 187 19.20 3.93 -9.83
C ALA A 187 18.19 2.95 -9.20
N ILE A 188 17.14 3.45 -8.55
CA ILE A 188 16.14 2.56 -7.92
C ILE A 188 15.29 1.85 -8.98
N LEU A 189 14.86 2.52 -10.05
CA LEU A 189 14.10 1.91 -11.14
C LEU A 189 14.89 0.77 -11.80
N SER A 190 16.19 0.96 -12.02
CA SER A 190 17.07 -0.09 -12.56
C SER A 190 17.18 -1.28 -11.62
N LEU A 191 17.32 -1.05 -10.31
CA LEU A 191 17.34 -2.12 -9.30
C LEU A 191 16.03 -2.91 -9.26
N ARG A 192 14.91 -2.28 -9.60
CA ARG A 192 13.56 -2.88 -9.51
C ARG A 192 12.97 -3.30 -10.86
N SER A 193 13.70 -3.13 -11.98
CA SER A 193 13.18 -3.42 -13.34
C SER A 193 12.81 -4.88 -13.56
N ASN A 194 13.53 -5.83 -12.92
CA ASN A 194 13.33 -7.28 -13.04
C ASN A 194 13.24 -7.91 -11.65
N ASP A 195 12.35 -7.41 -10.82
CA ASP A 195 12.22 -7.89 -9.43
C ASP A 195 11.11 -8.95 -9.24
N GLY A 196 10.43 -9.36 -10.29
CA GLY A 196 9.34 -10.34 -10.25
C GLY A 196 7.94 -9.71 -10.16
N SER A 197 7.84 -8.38 -10.00
CA SER A 197 6.54 -7.68 -9.88
C SER A 197 5.76 -7.60 -11.20
N GLN A 198 6.37 -7.97 -12.32
CA GLN A 198 5.79 -7.90 -13.65
C GLN A 198 4.75 -9.01 -13.93
N LEU A 199 4.73 -10.06 -13.11
CA LEU A 199 3.77 -11.15 -13.27
C LEU A 199 2.33 -10.63 -13.08
N PRO A 200 1.41 -10.91 -14.02
CA PRO A 200 0.03 -10.48 -13.90
C PRO A 200 -0.69 -11.21 -12.77
N GLU A 201 -1.80 -10.62 -12.29
CA GLU A 201 -2.67 -11.31 -11.32
C GLU A 201 -3.35 -12.50 -11.99
N PRO A 202 -3.24 -13.73 -11.44
CA PRO A 202 -3.81 -14.91 -12.09
C PRO A 202 -5.32 -14.98 -11.89
N ARG A 203 -6.03 -15.41 -12.95
CA ARG A 203 -7.46 -15.72 -12.88
C ARG A 203 -7.72 -17.06 -12.21
N LEU A 204 -8.71 -17.07 -11.32
CA LEU A 204 -9.20 -18.29 -10.68
C LEU A 204 -9.79 -19.25 -11.72
N GLY A 205 -9.46 -20.55 -11.59
CA GLY A 205 -9.87 -21.59 -12.52
C GLY A 205 -9.15 -21.58 -13.88
N VAL A 206 -8.20 -20.64 -14.10
CA VAL A 206 -7.43 -20.55 -15.36
C VAL A 206 -5.93 -20.63 -15.09
N GLN A 207 -5.37 -19.71 -14.31
CA GLN A 207 -3.95 -19.72 -13.93
C GLN A 207 -3.74 -20.05 -12.44
N PHE A 208 -4.77 -19.94 -11.61
CA PHE A 208 -4.74 -20.31 -10.20
C PHE A 208 -5.92 -21.23 -9.88
N PHE A 209 -5.62 -22.42 -9.34
CA PHE A 209 -6.60 -23.43 -8.99
C PHE A 209 -6.61 -23.60 -7.46
N PRO A 210 -7.60 -23.03 -6.75
CA PRO A 210 -7.71 -23.22 -5.31
C PRO A 210 -8.04 -24.67 -4.96
N SER A 211 -7.67 -25.08 -3.76
CA SER A 211 -7.97 -26.44 -3.27
C SER A 211 -9.39 -26.52 -2.69
N ASP A 212 -10.08 -27.63 -2.95
CA ASP A 212 -11.39 -27.94 -2.37
C ASP A 212 -11.34 -28.48 -0.93
N GLN A 213 -10.14 -28.71 -0.40
CA GLN A 213 -9.98 -29.25 0.95
C GLN A 213 -10.43 -28.25 2.03
N PRO A 214 -11.01 -28.73 3.15
CA PRO A 214 -11.29 -27.89 4.31
C PRO A 214 -10.06 -27.08 4.77
N GLY A 215 -10.29 -25.88 5.24
CA GLY A 215 -9.21 -24.97 5.66
C GLY A 215 -8.52 -24.23 4.52
N LYS A 216 -8.82 -24.54 3.26
CA LYS A 216 -8.18 -23.91 2.10
C LYS A 216 -9.02 -22.78 1.51
N TRP A 217 -8.33 -21.72 1.10
CA TRP A 217 -8.93 -20.52 0.52
C TRP A 217 -9.53 -20.80 -0.85
N ARG A 218 -10.71 -20.25 -1.07
CA ARG A 218 -11.43 -20.23 -2.34
C ARG A 218 -12.03 -18.83 -2.60
N GLN A 219 -12.57 -18.64 -3.79
CA GLN A 219 -13.24 -17.42 -4.20
C GLN A 219 -14.32 -16.97 -3.19
N ASP A 220 -14.37 -15.68 -2.90
CA ASP A 220 -15.46 -15.11 -2.10
C ASP A 220 -16.83 -15.36 -2.80
N PRO A 221 -17.77 -16.04 -2.16
CA PRO A 221 -19.06 -16.36 -2.77
C PRO A 221 -19.96 -15.13 -2.95
N ILE A 222 -19.63 -14.00 -2.30
CA ILE A 222 -20.41 -12.77 -2.35
C ILE A 222 -19.96 -11.88 -3.51
N SER A 223 -18.69 -11.49 -3.53
CA SER A 223 -18.14 -10.61 -4.57
C SER A 223 -17.85 -11.33 -5.87
N GLN A 224 -17.46 -12.60 -5.79
CA GLN A 224 -17.05 -13.41 -6.94
C GLN A 224 -15.87 -12.80 -7.73
N SER A 225 -14.95 -12.14 -7.02
CA SER A 225 -13.73 -11.64 -7.65
C SER A 225 -13.03 -12.75 -8.46
N PRO A 226 -12.70 -12.48 -9.74
CA PRO A 226 -12.21 -13.53 -10.64
C PRO A 226 -10.70 -13.80 -10.52
N ILE A 227 -9.99 -13.14 -9.60
CA ILE A 227 -8.53 -13.22 -9.49
C ILE A 227 -8.07 -13.75 -8.13
N ALA A 228 -6.85 -14.28 -8.10
CA ALA A 228 -6.10 -14.57 -6.88
C ALA A 228 -5.05 -13.46 -6.70
N LEU A 229 -5.45 -12.33 -6.08
CA LEU A 229 -4.65 -11.11 -6.01
C LEU A 229 -3.34 -11.34 -5.25
N GLY A 230 -2.22 -11.06 -5.91
CA GLY A 230 -0.89 -11.20 -5.36
C GLY A 230 -0.38 -12.63 -5.24
N ALA A 231 -0.98 -13.62 -5.94
CA ALA A 231 -0.56 -15.03 -5.83
C ALA A 231 0.92 -15.26 -6.13
N TYR A 232 1.52 -14.42 -6.97
CA TYR A 232 2.94 -14.50 -7.30
C TYR A 232 3.81 -13.51 -6.50
N TRP A 233 3.24 -12.75 -5.56
CA TRP A 233 3.98 -11.68 -4.86
C TRP A 233 5.09 -12.21 -3.95
N GLY A 234 4.97 -13.44 -3.45
CA GLY A 234 6.04 -14.14 -2.73
C GLY A 234 7.30 -14.44 -3.57
N THR A 235 7.27 -14.23 -4.89
CA THR A 235 8.44 -14.36 -5.77
C THR A 235 9.13 -13.02 -6.05
N VAL A 236 8.54 -11.91 -5.61
CA VAL A 236 9.13 -10.58 -5.77
C VAL A 236 10.37 -10.46 -4.89
N ARG A 237 11.46 -9.94 -5.47
CA ARG A 237 12.69 -9.71 -4.74
C ARG A 237 12.47 -8.66 -3.65
N PRO A 238 12.75 -8.95 -2.38
CA PRO A 238 12.62 -7.97 -1.30
C PRO A 238 13.53 -6.74 -1.49
N PHE A 239 13.20 -5.66 -0.77
CA PHE A 239 14.00 -4.43 -0.76
C PHE A 239 15.21 -4.56 0.18
N VAL A 240 15.00 -5.12 1.37
CA VAL A 240 16.02 -5.25 2.42
C VAL A 240 16.12 -6.68 2.96
N MET A 241 15.00 -7.39 3.08
CA MET A 241 15.00 -8.80 3.49
C MET A 241 15.83 -9.65 2.53
N LEU A 242 16.37 -10.76 3.03
CA LEU A 242 17.18 -11.70 2.24
C LEU A 242 16.34 -12.62 1.35
N SER A 243 15.11 -12.93 1.79
CA SER A 243 14.14 -13.73 1.04
C SER A 243 12.71 -13.39 1.47
N ALA A 244 11.72 -13.70 0.63
CA ALA A 244 10.31 -13.51 0.94
C ALA A 244 9.86 -14.33 2.16
N SER A 245 10.45 -15.52 2.36
CA SER A 245 10.12 -16.43 3.47
C SER A 245 10.89 -16.18 4.77
N GLN A 246 11.79 -15.18 4.80
CA GLN A 246 12.65 -14.89 5.97
C GLN A 246 11.85 -14.72 7.27
N PHE A 247 10.67 -14.14 7.18
CA PHE A 247 9.78 -13.90 8.31
C PHE A 247 8.43 -14.58 8.15
N ARG A 248 8.38 -15.74 7.43
CA ARG A 248 7.14 -16.52 7.32
C ARG A 248 6.53 -16.74 8.70
N THR A 249 5.22 -16.60 8.80
CA THR A 249 4.48 -16.85 10.04
C THR A 249 4.53 -18.32 10.43
N PRO A 250 4.32 -18.66 11.71
CA PRO A 250 4.08 -20.05 12.12
C PRO A 250 2.91 -20.68 11.38
N THR A 251 2.80 -22.00 11.42
CA THR A 251 1.63 -22.72 10.88
C THR A 251 0.35 -22.24 11.57
N PRO A 252 -0.72 -21.90 10.80
CA PRO A 252 -1.99 -21.50 11.40
C PRO A 252 -2.58 -22.62 12.25
N PRO A 253 -3.48 -22.32 13.20
CA PRO A 253 -4.12 -23.32 14.04
C PRO A 253 -4.84 -24.39 13.22
N SER A 254 -4.79 -25.65 13.68
CA SER A 254 -5.58 -26.73 13.06
C SER A 254 -7.08 -26.47 13.28
N LEU A 255 -7.91 -26.92 12.34
CA LEU A 255 -9.36 -26.71 12.37
C LEU A 255 -10.05 -27.30 13.61
N THR A 256 -9.44 -28.33 14.23
CA THR A 256 -9.95 -28.97 15.46
C THR A 256 -9.35 -28.43 16.75
N SER A 257 -8.50 -27.38 16.68
CA SER A 257 -7.86 -26.80 17.86
C SER A 257 -8.80 -25.88 18.64
N ALA A 258 -8.56 -25.75 19.94
CA ALA A 258 -9.29 -24.79 20.78
C ALA A 258 -9.07 -23.32 20.33
N GLU A 259 -7.89 -23.01 19.79
CA GLU A 259 -7.57 -21.69 19.26
C GLU A 259 -8.43 -21.36 18.04
N TYR A 260 -8.55 -22.27 17.08
CA TYR A 260 -9.44 -22.10 15.93
C TYR A 260 -10.90 -21.96 16.37
N THR A 261 -11.36 -22.86 17.27
CA THR A 261 -12.74 -22.84 17.79
C THR A 261 -13.08 -21.47 18.42
N THR A 262 -12.17 -20.92 19.22
CA THR A 262 -12.34 -19.61 19.86
C THR A 262 -12.43 -18.50 18.81
N ALA A 263 -11.52 -18.48 17.85
CA ALA A 263 -11.51 -17.50 16.77
C ALA A 263 -12.76 -17.60 15.88
N TYR A 264 -13.17 -18.82 15.56
CA TYR A 264 -14.38 -19.11 14.79
C TYR A 264 -15.64 -18.53 15.47
N ASN A 265 -15.87 -18.89 16.73
CA ASN A 265 -17.05 -18.46 17.46
C ASN A 265 -17.06 -16.94 17.68
N GLN A 266 -15.89 -16.31 17.89
CA GLN A 266 -15.79 -14.86 17.97
C GLN A 266 -16.23 -14.19 16.67
N VAL A 267 -15.69 -14.60 15.52
CA VAL A 267 -16.03 -13.98 14.24
C VAL A 267 -17.49 -14.25 13.86
N LYS A 268 -17.99 -15.46 14.11
CA LYS A 268 -19.40 -15.79 13.89
C LYS A 268 -20.33 -14.89 14.69
N LEU A 269 -19.95 -14.54 15.92
CA LEU A 269 -20.76 -13.71 16.83
C LEU A 269 -20.79 -12.22 16.42
N ILE A 270 -19.63 -11.66 16.03
CA ILE A 270 -19.50 -10.21 15.79
C ILE A 270 -19.27 -9.82 14.34
N GLY A 271 -18.92 -10.77 13.46
CA GLY A 271 -18.53 -10.49 12.07
C GLY A 271 -19.70 -10.40 11.08
N GLY A 272 -20.92 -10.81 11.46
CA GLY A 272 -22.09 -10.79 10.58
C GLY A 272 -22.48 -9.40 10.10
N ASP A 273 -23.22 -9.33 8.96
CA ASP A 273 -23.65 -8.06 8.34
C ASP A 273 -24.78 -7.36 9.09
N GLY A 274 -25.47 -8.05 10.00
CA GLY A 274 -26.63 -7.55 10.72
C GLY A 274 -27.94 -7.54 9.89
N ILE A 275 -27.91 -8.08 8.68
CA ILE A 275 -29.04 -8.16 7.74
C ILE A 275 -29.39 -9.62 7.48
N VAL A 276 -28.48 -10.36 6.87
CA VAL A 276 -28.62 -11.80 6.60
C VAL A 276 -28.11 -12.58 7.81
N THR A 277 -26.97 -12.20 8.36
CA THR A 277 -26.37 -12.81 9.54
C THR A 277 -26.46 -11.87 10.74
N PRO A 278 -27.15 -12.28 11.83
CA PRO A 278 -27.21 -11.51 13.07
C PRO A 278 -25.81 -11.23 13.64
N THR A 279 -25.69 -10.11 14.36
CA THR A 279 -24.43 -9.71 14.99
C THR A 279 -24.67 -9.02 16.33
N VAL A 280 -23.78 -9.21 17.28
CA VAL A 280 -23.74 -8.44 18.53
C VAL A 280 -22.70 -7.30 18.47
N ARG A 281 -22.10 -7.07 17.31
CA ARG A 281 -21.15 -5.98 17.09
C ARG A 281 -21.82 -4.64 17.36
N THR A 282 -21.14 -3.80 18.16
CA THR A 282 -21.62 -2.44 18.45
C THR A 282 -21.46 -1.51 17.25
N LYS A 283 -22.12 -0.35 17.33
CA LYS A 283 -21.96 0.71 16.32
C LYS A 283 -20.48 1.16 16.23
N GLU A 284 -19.83 1.38 17.38
CA GLU A 284 -18.40 1.76 17.40
C GLU A 284 -17.51 0.71 16.74
N GLN A 285 -17.73 -0.57 17.00
CA GLN A 285 -16.98 -1.65 16.36
C GLN A 285 -17.21 -1.69 14.84
N THR A 286 -18.40 -1.33 14.37
CA THR A 286 -18.69 -1.17 12.93
C THR A 286 -17.91 0.02 12.36
N GLU A 287 -17.91 1.15 13.05
CA GLU A 287 -17.14 2.34 12.65
C GLU A 287 -15.64 2.05 12.62
N ILE A 288 -15.09 1.35 13.61
CA ILE A 288 -13.70 0.88 13.60
C ILE A 288 -13.40 0.00 12.39
N GLY A 289 -14.29 -0.96 12.09
CA GLY A 289 -14.14 -1.82 10.92
C GLY A 289 -13.98 -1.03 9.62
N ILE A 290 -14.86 -0.06 9.41
CA ILE A 290 -14.88 0.79 8.21
C ILE A 290 -13.71 1.78 8.21
N TYR A 291 -13.39 2.40 9.36
CA TYR A 291 -12.34 3.43 9.48
C TYR A 291 -10.98 2.97 8.94
N TRP A 292 -10.62 1.71 9.20
CA TRP A 292 -9.35 1.11 8.78
C TRP A 292 -9.42 0.38 7.43
N ALA A 293 -10.52 0.47 6.68
CA ALA A 293 -10.74 -0.41 5.54
C ALA A 293 -9.71 -0.21 4.40
N TYR A 294 -9.83 0.80 3.57
CA TYR A 294 -8.92 1.02 2.42
C TYR A 294 -8.63 -0.28 1.64
N ASP A 295 -9.68 -0.98 1.23
CA ASP A 295 -9.57 -2.32 0.63
C ASP A 295 -9.50 -2.30 -0.91
N GLY A 296 -8.83 -1.31 -1.50
CA GLY A 296 -8.63 -1.23 -2.96
C GLY A 296 -9.78 -0.54 -3.68
N THR A 297 -10.53 0.32 -3.01
CA THR A 297 -11.67 1.04 -3.56
C THR A 297 -11.26 2.43 -4.11
N PRO A 298 -12.10 3.05 -4.97
CA PRO A 298 -11.78 4.31 -5.64
C PRO A 298 -11.37 5.42 -4.67
N SER A 299 -10.32 6.14 -4.99
CA SER A 299 -9.70 7.24 -4.24
C SER A 299 -9.04 6.83 -2.91
N LEU A 300 -9.49 5.74 -2.29
CA LEU A 300 -8.93 5.23 -1.03
C LEU A 300 -7.72 4.32 -1.24
N CYS A 301 -7.59 3.70 -2.42
CA CYS A 301 -6.52 2.75 -2.66
C CYS A 301 -6.51 1.61 -1.63
N ALA A 302 -5.33 1.16 -1.26
CA ALA A 302 -5.04 0.08 -0.33
C ALA A 302 -4.37 0.59 0.95
N PRO A 303 -4.20 -0.22 2.00
CA PRO A 303 -3.67 0.17 3.30
C PRO A 303 -2.39 1.01 3.28
N PRO A 304 -1.42 0.82 2.37
CA PRO A 304 -0.23 1.67 2.32
C PRO A 304 -0.50 3.17 2.19
N ARG A 305 -1.61 3.59 1.53
CA ARG A 305 -2.03 4.99 1.48
C ARG A 305 -2.37 5.53 2.87
N LEU A 306 -3.28 4.87 3.59
CA LEU A 306 -3.67 5.25 4.95
C LEU A 306 -2.45 5.36 5.87
N TYR A 307 -1.59 4.37 5.83
CA TYR A 307 -0.44 4.30 6.72
C TYR A 307 0.62 5.36 6.40
N ASN A 308 0.76 5.72 5.13
CA ASN A 308 1.60 6.84 4.74
C ASN A 308 1.03 8.18 5.24
N GLN A 309 -0.29 8.37 5.17
CA GLN A 309 -0.97 9.54 5.72
C GLN A 309 -0.76 9.65 7.25
N ILE A 310 -0.89 8.54 7.98
CA ILE A 310 -0.62 8.48 9.43
C ILE A 310 0.85 8.82 9.72
N ALA A 311 1.80 8.26 8.96
CA ALA A 311 3.22 8.56 9.12
C ALA A 311 3.53 10.05 8.95
N MET A 312 2.94 10.69 7.94
CA MET A 312 3.08 12.14 7.72
C MET A 312 2.46 12.95 8.85
N HIS A 313 1.27 12.59 9.30
CA HIS A 313 0.59 13.25 10.41
C HIS A 313 1.43 13.20 11.70
N ILE A 314 1.98 12.03 12.03
CA ILE A 314 2.87 11.87 13.19
C ILE A 314 4.18 12.62 12.99
N ALA A 315 4.75 12.64 11.78
CA ALA A 315 5.95 13.41 11.47
C ALA A 315 5.75 14.92 11.69
N ASP A 316 4.58 15.43 11.37
CA ASP A 316 4.19 16.82 11.67
C ASP A 316 4.15 17.09 13.18
N GLN A 317 3.42 16.24 13.88
CA GLN A 317 3.24 16.37 15.33
C GLN A 317 4.56 16.27 16.10
N MET A 318 5.46 15.39 15.65
CA MET A 318 6.78 15.18 16.26
C MET A 318 7.85 16.16 15.77
N GLY A 319 7.51 17.11 14.88
CA GLY A 319 8.41 18.11 14.37
C GLY A 319 9.46 17.60 13.36
N THR A 320 9.35 16.35 12.89
CA THR A 320 10.30 15.76 11.91
C THR A 320 10.29 16.53 10.59
N THR A 321 9.17 17.14 10.24
CA THR A 321 9.00 17.97 9.04
C THR A 321 9.79 19.29 9.07
N ALA A 322 10.47 19.61 10.16
CA ALA A 322 11.45 20.71 10.19
C ALA A 322 12.79 20.34 9.52
N ASN A 323 13.09 19.06 9.36
CA ASN A 323 14.35 18.56 8.79
C ASN A 323 14.08 17.63 7.60
N ALA A 324 14.46 18.07 6.40
CA ALA A 324 14.23 17.33 5.17
C ALA A 324 14.94 15.96 5.14
N SER A 325 16.16 15.85 5.69
CA SER A 325 16.90 14.59 5.71
C SER A 325 16.24 13.55 6.61
N GLU A 326 15.76 13.96 7.79
CA GLU A 326 15.06 13.06 8.71
C GLU A 326 13.68 12.67 8.18
N LEU A 327 12.94 13.62 7.56
CA LEU A 327 11.66 13.33 6.94
C LEU A 327 11.81 12.35 5.77
N ALA A 328 12.78 12.58 4.87
CA ALA A 328 13.05 11.69 3.77
C ALA A 328 13.43 10.28 4.26
N ARG A 329 14.24 10.20 5.31
CA ARG A 329 14.62 8.93 5.95
C ARG A 329 13.43 8.21 6.57
N LEU A 330 12.58 8.92 7.31
CA LEU A 330 11.39 8.35 7.93
C LEU A 330 10.46 7.76 6.86
N LEU A 331 10.14 8.52 5.82
CA LEU A 331 9.26 8.07 4.74
C LEU A 331 9.85 6.88 3.96
N ALA A 332 11.16 6.88 3.71
CA ALA A 332 11.85 5.75 3.09
C ALA A 332 11.79 4.50 3.96
N LEU A 333 12.05 4.61 5.28
CA LEU A 333 11.94 3.50 6.24
C LEU A 333 10.52 2.93 6.30
N VAL A 334 9.51 3.77 6.46
CA VAL A 334 8.10 3.36 6.55
C VAL A 334 7.66 2.62 5.29
N ASN A 335 7.88 3.22 4.11
CA ASN A 335 7.40 2.65 2.86
C ASN A 335 8.20 1.39 2.45
N THR A 336 9.51 1.33 2.74
CA THR A 336 10.32 0.13 2.52
C THR A 336 9.91 -1.01 3.46
N SER A 337 9.64 -0.70 4.74
CA SER A 337 9.14 -1.69 5.71
C SER A 337 7.79 -2.26 5.27
N MET A 338 6.88 -1.44 4.78
CA MET A 338 5.60 -1.90 4.26
C MET A 338 5.76 -2.74 2.99
N ALA A 339 6.66 -2.36 2.07
CA ALA A 339 6.90 -3.12 0.84
C ALA A 339 7.48 -4.51 1.13
N ASP A 340 8.45 -4.62 2.02
CA ASP A 340 8.99 -5.91 2.45
C ASP A 340 7.98 -6.71 3.26
N ALA A 341 7.17 -6.07 4.12
CA ALA A 341 6.07 -6.72 4.81
C ALA A 341 5.04 -7.30 3.83
N ALA A 342 4.68 -6.57 2.75
CA ALA A 342 3.81 -7.09 1.71
C ALA A 342 4.34 -8.39 1.10
N ILE A 343 5.64 -8.44 0.80
CA ILE A 343 6.27 -9.62 0.21
C ILE A 343 6.21 -10.81 1.19
N ALA A 344 6.55 -10.60 2.46
CA ALA A 344 6.51 -11.65 3.48
C ALA A 344 5.07 -12.13 3.79
N ILE A 345 4.11 -11.20 3.85
CA ILE A 345 2.71 -11.49 4.10
C ILE A 345 2.12 -12.33 2.96
N TRP A 346 2.30 -11.90 1.70
CA TRP A 346 1.74 -12.61 0.55
C TRP A 346 2.43 -13.96 0.32
N GLU A 347 3.72 -14.06 0.62
CA GLU A 347 4.41 -15.35 0.66
C GLU A 347 3.75 -16.30 1.65
N SER A 348 3.54 -15.86 2.89
CA SER A 348 2.88 -16.68 3.91
C SER A 348 1.43 -17.01 3.55
N LYS A 349 0.66 -16.05 2.99
CA LYS A 349 -0.72 -16.25 2.55
C LYS A 349 -0.84 -17.39 1.54
N TYR A 350 -0.05 -17.36 0.49
CA TYR A 350 -0.12 -18.34 -0.58
C TYR A 350 0.64 -19.63 -0.27
N PHE A 351 1.53 -19.62 0.71
CA PHE A 351 2.12 -20.83 1.26
C PHE A 351 1.10 -21.67 2.05
N TYR A 352 0.31 -21.01 2.94
CA TYR A 352 -0.69 -21.71 3.75
C TYR A 352 -2.05 -21.86 3.05
N GLN A 353 -2.44 -20.87 2.23
CA GLN A 353 -3.74 -20.79 1.55
C GLN A 353 -4.93 -20.98 2.51
N TYR A 354 -4.86 -20.35 3.69
CA TYR A 354 -5.87 -20.53 4.73
C TYR A 354 -7.18 -19.80 4.38
N TRP A 355 -8.31 -20.46 4.61
CA TRP A 355 -9.62 -19.95 4.25
C TRP A 355 -10.06 -18.72 5.04
N ARG A 356 -10.98 -17.97 4.44
CA ARG A 356 -11.62 -16.80 5.05
C ARG A 356 -12.79 -17.24 5.94
N PRO A 357 -13.21 -16.41 6.92
CA PRO A 357 -14.38 -16.69 7.75
C PRO A 357 -15.65 -17.01 6.95
N VAL A 358 -15.91 -16.29 5.86
CA VAL A 358 -17.09 -16.56 5.02
C VAL A 358 -17.13 -18.00 4.50
N THR A 359 -15.99 -18.55 4.12
CA THR A 359 -15.88 -19.95 3.69
C THR A 359 -15.92 -20.90 4.89
N GLY A 360 -15.09 -20.63 5.91
CA GLY A 360 -14.96 -21.50 7.08
C GLY A 360 -16.27 -21.65 7.87
N ILE A 361 -17.07 -20.56 8.00
CA ILE A 361 -18.33 -20.61 8.73
C ILE A 361 -19.44 -21.27 7.91
N ARG A 362 -19.44 -21.07 6.59
CA ARG A 362 -20.45 -21.70 5.72
C ARG A 362 -20.25 -23.21 5.57
N GLU A 363 -19.01 -23.69 5.72
CA GLU A 363 -18.59 -25.04 5.35
C GLU A 363 -18.05 -25.86 6.52
N SER A 364 -18.31 -25.46 7.78
CA SER A 364 -17.80 -26.19 8.94
C SER A 364 -18.52 -27.51 9.23
N ASP A 365 -19.81 -27.62 8.94
CA ASP A 365 -20.58 -28.82 9.27
C ASP A 365 -20.34 -29.96 8.28
N ALA A 366 -20.43 -31.19 8.76
CA ALA A 366 -20.42 -32.37 7.88
C ALA A 366 -21.57 -32.30 6.85
N GLY A 367 -21.26 -32.64 5.61
CA GLY A 367 -22.17 -32.51 4.46
C GLY A 367 -22.07 -31.15 3.77
N THR A 368 -21.25 -30.20 4.26
CA THR A 368 -21.05 -28.88 3.65
C THR A 368 -19.69 -28.77 2.94
N GLY A 369 -19.57 -27.74 2.08
CA GLY A 369 -18.38 -27.51 1.28
C GLY A 369 -18.21 -28.51 0.12
N PRO A 370 -17.25 -28.32 -0.79
CA PRO A 370 -17.06 -29.12 -2.00
C PRO A 370 -16.79 -30.61 -1.73
N THR A 371 -16.14 -30.93 -0.61
CA THR A 371 -15.82 -32.32 -0.23
C THR A 371 -16.89 -32.96 0.65
N GLY A 372 -17.82 -32.18 1.21
CA GLY A 372 -18.78 -32.65 2.20
C GLY A 372 -18.16 -33.02 3.56
N ALA A 373 -16.87 -32.75 3.78
CA ALA A 373 -16.16 -33.17 4.99
C ALA A 373 -16.42 -32.24 6.19
N GLY A 374 -16.82 -30.99 5.95
CA GLY A 374 -16.81 -29.96 6.99
C GLY A 374 -15.40 -29.65 7.49
N ASP A 375 -15.28 -29.05 8.67
CA ASP A 375 -13.97 -28.78 9.31
C ASP A 375 -13.53 -29.86 10.32
N GLY A 376 -14.39 -30.85 10.56
CA GLY A 376 -14.13 -31.93 11.49
C GLY A 376 -14.13 -31.53 12.98
N ASN A 377 -14.63 -30.34 13.30
CA ASN A 377 -14.66 -29.77 14.66
C ASN A 377 -16.09 -29.71 15.19
N PRO A 378 -16.48 -30.53 16.16
CA PRO A 378 -17.85 -30.54 16.68
C PRO A 378 -18.21 -29.28 17.51
N ALA A 379 -17.23 -28.42 17.81
CA ALA A 379 -17.45 -27.16 18.55
C ALA A 379 -17.62 -25.93 17.65
N THR A 380 -17.54 -26.10 16.34
CA THR A 380 -17.83 -25.11 15.31
C THR A 380 -19.13 -25.49 14.60
N ILE A 381 -20.21 -24.78 14.87
CA ILE A 381 -21.49 -25.01 14.21
C ILE A 381 -21.60 -24.09 12.99
N GLY A 382 -21.86 -24.66 11.82
CA GLY A 382 -21.94 -23.93 10.55
C GLY A 382 -23.12 -22.96 10.46
N ASP A 383 -23.00 -22.05 9.52
CA ASP A 383 -24.08 -21.21 9.01
C ASP A 383 -23.90 -21.07 7.49
N PRO A 384 -24.57 -21.89 6.68
CA PRO A 384 -24.44 -21.84 5.22
C PRO A 384 -24.82 -20.49 4.59
N SER A 385 -25.55 -19.65 5.32
CA SER A 385 -25.96 -18.31 4.90
C SER A 385 -25.04 -17.20 5.42
N PHE A 386 -24.00 -17.52 6.21
CA PHE A 386 -23.14 -16.51 6.84
C PHE A 386 -22.70 -15.44 5.85
N SER A 387 -23.10 -14.20 6.14
CA SER A 387 -22.73 -13.01 5.38
C SER A 387 -21.95 -12.07 6.31
N PRO A 388 -20.64 -11.90 6.11
CA PRO A 388 -19.85 -10.97 6.91
C PRO A 388 -20.26 -9.52 6.62
N LEU A 389 -19.98 -8.59 7.55
CA LEU A 389 -20.07 -7.17 7.22
C LEU A 389 -19.25 -6.85 5.95
N GLY A 390 -18.10 -7.49 5.82
CA GLY A 390 -17.23 -7.34 4.66
C GLY A 390 -16.42 -6.05 4.65
N ALA A 391 -15.44 -5.97 3.79
CA ALA A 391 -14.78 -4.74 3.42
C ALA A 391 -15.77 -3.85 2.68
N PRO A 392 -15.89 -2.55 3.02
CA PRO A 392 -16.87 -1.67 2.39
C PRO A 392 -16.51 -1.40 0.93
N ALA A 393 -17.49 -1.45 0.05
CA ALA A 393 -17.37 -1.04 -1.34
C ALA A 393 -17.47 0.48 -1.47
N SER A 394 -16.54 1.18 -0.83
CA SER A 394 -16.50 2.64 -0.76
C SER A 394 -16.37 3.27 -2.14
N ASN A 395 -17.18 4.29 -2.43
CA ASN A 395 -17.23 4.98 -3.72
C ASN A 395 -17.60 4.08 -4.93
N LEU A 396 -18.19 2.92 -4.66
CA LEU A 396 -18.70 1.97 -5.67
C LEU A 396 -20.15 1.61 -5.37
N THR A 397 -20.86 1.09 -6.37
CA THR A 397 -22.04 0.27 -6.15
C THR A 397 -21.64 -1.20 -6.14
N GLY A 398 -22.29 -2.01 -5.30
CA GLY A 398 -21.98 -3.43 -5.14
C GLY A 398 -22.09 -3.87 -3.68
N PRO A 399 -21.96 -5.17 -3.40
CA PRO A 399 -21.96 -5.66 -2.02
C PRO A 399 -20.64 -5.31 -1.31
N ASN A 400 -20.63 -5.31 0.01
CA ASN A 400 -19.37 -5.43 0.74
C ASN A 400 -18.75 -6.80 0.43
N PHE A 401 -17.43 -6.93 0.56
CA PHE A 401 -16.68 -8.07 0.02
C PHE A 401 -15.60 -8.61 0.95
N THR A 402 -15.17 -9.82 0.66
CA THR A 402 -13.96 -10.38 1.25
C THR A 402 -12.81 -10.23 0.23
N PRO A 403 -11.67 -9.62 0.61
CA PRO A 403 -10.55 -9.42 -0.32
C PRO A 403 -10.08 -10.73 -0.98
N PRO A 404 -9.73 -10.71 -2.29
CA PRO A 404 -9.52 -11.92 -3.10
C PRO A 404 -8.13 -12.56 -2.92
N PHE A 405 -7.81 -12.93 -1.70
CA PHE A 405 -6.57 -13.64 -1.32
C PHE A 405 -6.75 -14.37 0.02
N PRO A 406 -5.91 -15.39 0.33
CA PRO A 406 -6.00 -16.16 1.57
C PRO A 406 -6.00 -15.31 2.84
N SER A 407 -6.63 -15.84 3.90
CA SER A 407 -6.82 -15.12 5.15
C SER A 407 -5.51 -14.85 5.90
N TYR A 408 -4.77 -15.89 6.18
CA TYR A 408 -3.65 -15.93 7.12
C TYR A 408 -2.29 -15.66 6.46
N PRO A 409 -1.48 -14.76 7.06
CA PRO A 409 -1.79 -13.75 8.08
C PRO A 409 -2.56 -12.55 7.54
N SER A 410 -3.10 -11.68 8.41
CA SER A 410 -3.83 -10.49 7.97
C SER A 410 -2.89 -9.44 7.33
N GLY A 411 -3.26 -8.98 6.12
CA GLY A 411 -2.51 -7.94 5.40
C GLY A 411 -2.49 -6.60 6.15
N HIS A 412 -3.67 -6.09 6.54
CA HIS A 412 -3.79 -4.84 7.31
C HIS A 412 -3.00 -4.89 8.62
N ALA A 413 -3.11 -5.99 9.37
CA ALA A 413 -2.38 -6.16 10.62
C ALA A 413 -0.86 -6.16 10.39
N GLY A 414 -0.38 -6.80 9.32
CA GLY A 414 1.04 -6.83 9.01
C GLY A 414 1.60 -5.50 8.52
N PHE A 415 0.86 -4.79 7.66
CA PHE A 415 1.25 -3.42 7.25
C PHE A 415 1.22 -2.46 8.44
N GLY A 416 0.18 -2.52 9.29
CA GLY A 416 0.12 -1.74 10.52
C GLY A 416 1.28 -2.06 11.46
N GLY A 417 1.58 -3.35 11.66
CA GLY A 417 2.75 -3.80 12.41
C GLY A 417 4.06 -3.23 11.87
N ALA A 418 4.22 -3.17 10.55
CA ALA A 418 5.40 -2.57 9.91
C ALA A 418 5.46 -1.05 10.12
N LEU A 419 4.35 -0.34 9.91
CA LEU A 419 4.25 1.11 10.16
C LEU A 419 4.60 1.46 11.60
N PHE A 420 3.78 0.97 12.54
CA PHE A 420 3.88 1.41 13.93
C PHE A 420 5.18 0.98 14.59
N GLN A 421 5.75 -0.17 14.20
CA GLN A 421 7.07 -0.56 14.68
C GLN A 421 8.19 0.32 14.09
N THR A 422 8.09 0.73 12.84
CA THR A 422 9.05 1.69 12.26
C THR A 422 9.00 3.03 12.99
N LEU A 423 7.79 3.54 13.30
CA LEU A 423 7.61 4.77 14.08
C LEU A 423 8.19 4.64 15.48
N ARG A 424 7.91 3.53 16.20
CA ARG A 424 8.51 3.25 17.53
C ARG A 424 10.02 3.24 17.49
N ALA A 425 10.60 2.58 16.49
CA ALA A 425 12.05 2.53 16.34
C ALA A 425 12.66 3.89 15.98
N PHE A 426 11.97 4.71 15.18
CA PHE A 426 12.44 6.03 14.77
C PHE A 426 12.36 7.06 15.90
N TYR A 427 11.25 7.10 16.64
CA TYR A 427 11.01 8.05 17.72
C TYR A 427 11.43 7.55 19.11
N HIS A 428 11.86 6.29 19.21
CA HIS A 428 12.26 5.64 20.46
C HIS A 428 11.17 5.65 21.56
N THR A 429 9.91 5.69 21.16
CA THR A 429 8.76 5.69 22.09
C THR A 429 7.52 5.09 21.43
N ASP A 430 6.65 4.50 22.25
CA ASP A 430 5.28 4.12 21.89
C ASP A 430 4.26 5.21 22.29
N ASN A 431 4.64 6.10 23.23
CA ASN A 431 3.77 7.12 23.81
C ASN A 431 3.64 8.32 22.83
N VAL A 432 2.93 8.11 21.72
CA VAL A 432 2.57 9.14 20.74
C VAL A 432 1.05 9.14 20.65
N ALA A 433 0.43 10.06 21.38
CA ALA A 433 -1.01 10.29 21.26
C ALA A 433 -1.28 11.14 20.02
N PHE A 434 -2.27 10.75 19.23
CA PHE A 434 -2.64 11.49 18.00
C PHE A 434 -4.13 11.33 17.69
N THR A 435 -4.67 12.28 16.92
CA THR A 435 -6.02 12.21 16.35
C THR A 435 -5.90 12.26 14.84
N PHE A 436 -6.54 11.31 14.17
CA PHE A 436 -6.47 11.20 12.71
C PHE A 436 -7.86 11.01 12.11
N THR A 437 -8.07 11.54 10.90
CA THR A 437 -9.30 11.36 10.12
C THR A 437 -9.01 10.45 8.94
N SER A 438 -9.64 9.28 8.93
CA SER A 438 -9.57 8.35 7.81
C SER A 438 -10.33 8.88 6.61
N ASP A 439 -9.84 8.65 5.39
CA ASP A 439 -10.57 8.98 4.17
C ASP A 439 -11.90 8.21 4.05
N GLU A 440 -12.07 7.09 4.76
CA GLU A 440 -13.37 6.41 4.87
C GLU A 440 -14.43 7.25 5.59
N PHE A 441 -14.01 8.15 6.48
CA PHE A 441 -14.88 9.03 7.28
C PHE A 441 -14.45 10.50 7.18
N ASN A 442 -14.24 11.00 5.97
CA ASN A 442 -13.77 12.35 5.68
C ASN A 442 -14.88 13.36 5.33
N GLY A 443 -16.14 12.97 5.40
CA GLY A 443 -17.27 13.81 5.01
C GLY A 443 -17.53 13.90 3.50
N THR A 444 -16.81 13.11 2.68
CA THR A 444 -16.96 13.08 1.21
C THR A 444 -17.09 11.67 0.64
N THR A 445 -16.37 10.70 1.20
CA THR A 445 -16.44 9.29 0.80
C THR A 445 -17.86 8.73 0.97
N ARG A 446 -18.30 7.96 0.00
CA ARG A 446 -19.65 7.38 -0.02
C ARG A 446 -19.61 5.89 0.32
N ASP A 447 -20.68 5.43 0.95
CA ASP A 447 -20.94 4.00 1.09
C ASP A 447 -21.44 3.38 -0.24
N ASN A 448 -21.66 2.08 -0.26
CA ASN A 448 -22.13 1.34 -1.43
C ASN A 448 -23.61 1.59 -1.79
N ALA A 449 -24.36 2.34 -0.98
CA ALA A 449 -25.68 2.85 -1.28
C ALA A 449 -25.65 4.30 -1.79
N GLY A 450 -24.46 4.91 -1.89
CA GLY A 450 -24.25 6.28 -2.36
C GLY A 450 -24.37 7.36 -1.27
N ASN A 451 -24.58 6.99 0.00
CA ASN A 451 -24.66 7.95 1.09
C ASN A 451 -23.27 8.45 1.47
N VAL A 452 -23.14 9.76 1.67
CA VAL A 452 -21.90 10.37 2.17
C VAL A 452 -21.68 9.97 3.63
N ARG A 453 -20.51 9.40 3.94
CA ARG A 453 -20.14 9.10 5.32
C ARG A 453 -19.79 10.38 6.10
N PRO A 454 -20.07 10.43 7.40
CA PRO A 454 -19.77 11.59 8.22
C PRO A 454 -18.26 11.85 8.36
N LEU A 455 -17.89 13.05 8.74
CA LEU A 455 -16.57 13.37 9.23
C LEU A 455 -16.41 12.80 10.65
N LEU A 456 -15.58 11.77 10.83
CA LEU A 456 -15.44 11.06 12.10
C LEU A 456 -13.95 10.82 12.43
N PRO A 457 -13.25 11.77 13.07
CA PRO A 457 -11.88 11.55 13.54
C PRO A 457 -11.84 10.55 14.70
N ARG A 458 -10.74 9.81 14.83
CA ARG A 458 -10.46 8.91 15.96
C ARG A 458 -9.16 9.29 16.64
N SER A 459 -9.14 9.18 17.97
CA SER A 459 -7.99 9.52 18.81
C SER A 459 -7.38 8.26 19.41
N PHE A 460 -6.07 8.24 19.45
CA PHE A 460 -5.26 7.14 19.98
C PHE A 460 -4.30 7.68 21.04
N SER A 461 -4.15 6.97 22.14
CA SER A 461 -3.24 7.34 23.23
C SER A 461 -1.79 6.86 22.98
N SER A 462 -1.60 5.89 22.07
CA SER A 462 -0.29 5.35 21.73
C SER A 462 -0.29 4.71 20.33
N LEU A 463 0.91 4.46 19.81
CA LEU A 463 1.09 3.73 18.56
C LEU A 463 0.56 2.30 18.66
N SER A 464 0.76 1.64 19.81
CA SER A 464 0.25 0.28 20.06
C SER A 464 -1.27 0.21 20.08
N GLN A 465 -1.96 1.23 20.61
CA GLN A 465 -3.42 1.27 20.57
C GLN A 465 -3.94 1.35 19.12
N ALA A 466 -3.36 2.20 18.29
CA ALA A 466 -3.73 2.32 16.90
C ALA A 466 -3.44 1.03 16.10
N GLU A 467 -2.29 0.41 16.34
CA GLU A 467 -1.89 -0.87 15.73
C GLU A 467 -2.87 -2.01 16.07
N GLU A 468 -3.27 -2.11 17.34
CA GLU A 468 -4.21 -3.13 17.81
C GLU A 468 -5.61 -2.89 17.24
N GLU A 469 -6.10 -1.64 17.24
CA GLU A 469 -7.40 -1.29 16.66
C GLU A 469 -7.43 -1.57 15.16
N ASN A 470 -6.37 -1.22 14.42
CA ASN A 470 -6.22 -1.55 13.01
C ASN A 470 -6.32 -3.06 12.77
N GLY A 471 -5.63 -3.87 13.55
CA GLY A 471 -5.73 -5.33 13.43
C GLY A 471 -7.12 -5.86 13.79
N GLN A 472 -7.73 -5.33 14.85
CA GLN A 472 -9.05 -5.73 15.34
C GLN A 472 -10.18 -5.35 14.37
N SER A 473 -10.03 -4.27 13.61
CA SER A 473 -10.99 -3.83 12.60
C SER A 473 -11.39 -4.95 11.64
N ARG A 474 -10.46 -5.83 11.30
CA ARG A 474 -10.68 -6.93 10.34
C ARG A 474 -11.55 -8.05 10.92
N ILE A 475 -11.53 -8.20 12.24
CA ILE A 475 -12.40 -9.15 12.96
C ILE A 475 -13.84 -8.60 12.98
N TYR A 476 -13.99 -7.29 13.23
CA TYR A 476 -15.29 -6.62 13.17
C TYR A 476 -15.92 -6.66 11.77
N LEU A 477 -15.13 -6.59 10.72
CA LEU A 477 -15.61 -6.79 9.35
C LEU A 477 -15.97 -8.25 9.04
N GLY A 478 -15.60 -9.22 9.89
CA GLY A 478 -15.90 -10.64 9.67
C GLY A 478 -15.06 -11.30 8.56
N ILE A 479 -13.90 -10.74 8.21
CA ILE A 479 -13.09 -11.20 7.07
C ILE A 479 -11.73 -11.79 7.47
N HIS A 480 -11.40 -11.79 8.75
CA HIS A 480 -10.18 -12.39 9.31
C HIS A 480 -10.44 -13.10 10.64
N TRP A 481 -9.62 -14.08 10.96
CA TRP A 481 -9.55 -14.74 12.26
C TRP A 481 -8.65 -13.95 13.22
N VAL A 482 -8.81 -14.14 14.53
CA VAL A 482 -7.99 -13.41 15.51
C VAL A 482 -6.51 -13.75 15.42
N PHE A 483 -6.18 -15.00 15.11
CA PHE A 483 -4.79 -15.40 14.90
C PHE A 483 -4.17 -14.81 13.61
N ASP A 484 -4.97 -14.50 12.57
CA ASP A 484 -4.50 -13.75 11.40
C ASP A 484 -3.98 -12.37 11.81
N LYS A 485 -4.72 -11.70 12.73
CA LYS A 485 -4.35 -10.41 13.29
C LYS A 485 -3.04 -10.49 14.04
N SER A 486 -2.97 -11.37 15.03
CA SER A 486 -1.83 -11.48 15.94
C SER A 486 -0.54 -11.80 15.20
N GLU A 487 -0.58 -12.78 14.29
CA GLU A 487 0.58 -13.17 13.50
C GLU A 487 0.93 -12.13 12.43
N GLY A 488 -0.07 -11.43 11.87
CA GLY A 488 0.17 -10.32 10.96
C GLY A 488 0.95 -9.19 11.64
N ILE A 489 0.50 -8.70 12.81
CA ILE A 489 1.21 -7.68 13.60
C ILE A 489 2.64 -8.13 13.90
N ALA A 490 2.79 -9.36 14.42
CA ALA A 490 4.10 -9.91 14.78
C ALA A 490 5.06 -9.99 13.58
N GLN A 491 4.56 -10.43 12.41
CA GLN A 491 5.34 -10.48 11.19
C GLN A 491 5.77 -9.09 10.72
N GLY A 492 4.84 -8.12 10.66
CA GLY A 492 5.13 -6.74 10.28
C GLY A 492 6.19 -6.11 11.18
N ARG A 493 6.10 -6.31 12.50
CA ARG A 493 7.10 -5.83 13.46
C ARG A 493 8.49 -6.44 13.23
N ARG A 494 8.58 -7.74 12.93
CA ARG A 494 9.87 -8.40 12.63
C ARG A 494 10.51 -7.81 11.36
N VAL A 495 9.71 -7.61 10.31
CA VAL A 495 10.17 -6.98 9.06
C VAL A 495 10.65 -5.56 9.31
N ALA A 496 9.88 -4.73 10.01
CA ALA A 496 10.25 -3.34 10.31
C ALA A 496 11.55 -3.24 11.10
N ASN A 497 11.73 -4.07 12.13
CA ASN A 497 12.98 -4.12 12.89
C ASN A 497 14.18 -4.47 12.00
N TYR A 498 14.00 -5.42 11.07
CA TYR A 498 15.06 -5.81 10.14
C TYR A 498 15.38 -4.69 9.16
N VAL A 499 14.39 -4.04 8.57
CA VAL A 499 14.59 -2.91 7.65
C VAL A 499 15.29 -1.75 8.37
N PHE A 500 14.82 -1.38 9.55
CA PHE A 500 15.40 -0.29 10.35
C PHE A 500 16.88 -0.55 10.71
N ALA A 501 17.22 -1.80 11.01
CA ALA A 501 18.59 -2.20 11.35
C ALA A 501 19.54 -2.29 10.14
N ASN A 502 19.03 -2.45 8.91
CA ASN A 502 19.85 -2.78 7.74
C ASN A 502 19.82 -1.73 6.61
N ALA A 503 18.83 -0.81 6.57
CA ALA A 503 18.71 0.21 5.55
C ALA A 503 18.72 1.63 6.14
N PHE A 504 19.07 2.63 5.33
CA PHE A 504 19.02 4.06 5.67
C PHE A 504 19.75 4.42 6.98
N ARG A 505 20.81 3.68 7.30
CA ARG A 505 21.58 3.86 8.53
C ARG A 505 22.42 5.12 8.48
N PRO A 506 22.70 5.75 9.64
CA PRO A 506 23.69 6.83 9.69
C PRO A 506 25.00 6.39 9.03
N ALA A 507 25.58 7.29 8.26
CA ALA A 507 26.94 7.09 7.73
C ALA A 507 27.92 7.05 8.90
N LEU A 508 28.93 6.16 8.81
CA LEU A 508 30.03 6.20 9.80
C LEU A 508 30.76 7.55 9.67
N PRO A 509 31.14 8.19 10.77
CA PRO A 509 32.02 9.34 10.70
C PRO A 509 33.25 9.01 9.83
N HIS A 510 33.50 9.82 8.81
CA HIS A 510 34.80 9.75 8.15
C HIS A 510 35.85 10.13 9.20
N ASN A 511 36.50 9.13 9.79
CA ASN A 511 37.77 9.37 10.47
C ASN A 511 38.72 9.86 9.37
N GLY A 512 38.83 11.19 9.24
CA GLY A 512 39.76 11.80 8.30
C GLY A 512 41.16 11.21 8.53
N ARG A 513 41.67 10.54 7.52
CA ARG A 513 43.09 10.28 7.37
C ARG A 513 43.68 11.43 6.57
#